data_e3eb77a99751a16987b02d51caa55e8d
#
_entry.id   e3eb77a99751a16987b02d51caa55e8d
#
_cell.length_a   1.000
_cell.length_b   1.000
_cell.length_c   1.000
_cell.angle_alpha   90.00
_cell.angle_beta   90.00
_cell.angle_gamma   90.00
#
_symmetry.space_group_name_H-M   'P 1'
#
loop_
_entity.id
_entity.type
_entity.pdbx_description
1 polymer ?
#
loop_
_entity_poly.entity_id
_entity_poly.type
_entity_poly.pdbx_seq_one_letter_code
_entity_poly.pdbx_strand_id
1 'polypeptide(L)'
;MSGLVGAVVEAWDELRLHKMRVLLALVGVAAAVTAITAVTAAVQMLAQGFTEQDERFNGRQVTLSVDAWAMSPDLQADTGALDAAYATALERYGITYASRDMYTQVPFRFPDGTRPTETRVVDPDLGTMQRIGVAEGRWFTEADVETFAPVVVVNEAFLDSLGVSGLASRPTVLLGDASPVLATIVGVTPKAWQGEGPSAYVLHDQLARWYTPAEPEWGPTVPSLKVWVPPEAADDLAPRLRRDVMAALPGWEVQIGDNRTTGSSGLDGAARWVALGVGAFALFLGGLGLVNIALVTVRHRIREIGIRRSFGATSGRIFFGVLMESVVATVVAGLVGVVLAVAVVKNIPVDFLFGGGIQDMPPFPVSAAVIGMVCATGVGALAGLLPATVAVRVKVIDAIRY
;
A
#
# COMPACT_ATOMS: atom_id res chain seq x y z
N MET A 1 14.30 -32.44 -25.81
CA MET A 1 14.18 -30.98 -25.94
C MET A 1 13.78 -30.51 -27.33
N SER A 2 14.10 -31.24 -28.42
CA SER A 2 13.73 -30.88 -29.82
C SER A 2 12.22 -30.91 -30.14
N GLY A 3 11.41 -31.70 -29.39
CA GLY A 3 9.97 -31.81 -29.66
C GLY A 3 9.16 -30.60 -29.21
N LEU A 4 9.54 -29.94 -28.09
CA LEU A 4 8.84 -28.79 -27.53
C LEU A 4 9.09 -27.52 -28.36
N VAL A 5 10.35 -27.30 -28.77
CA VAL A 5 10.73 -26.16 -29.65
C VAL A 5 10.06 -26.29 -31.00
N GLY A 6 10.01 -27.50 -31.56
CA GLY A 6 9.31 -27.75 -32.81
C GLY A 6 7.81 -27.47 -32.76
N ALA A 7 7.16 -27.86 -31.65
CA ALA A 7 5.73 -27.61 -31.44
C ALA A 7 5.42 -26.10 -31.25
N VAL A 8 6.31 -25.34 -30.61
CA VAL A 8 6.15 -23.89 -30.47
C VAL A 8 6.32 -23.17 -31.80
N VAL A 9 7.30 -23.56 -32.64
CA VAL A 9 7.53 -22.98 -33.97
C VAL A 9 6.35 -23.30 -34.91
N GLU A 10 5.88 -24.55 -34.88
CA GLU A 10 4.73 -24.98 -35.67
C GLU A 10 3.45 -24.25 -35.28
N ALA A 11 3.23 -24.05 -33.96
CA ALA A 11 2.10 -23.25 -33.44
C ALA A 11 2.18 -21.77 -33.89
N TRP A 12 3.39 -21.20 -33.94
CA TRP A 12 3.58 -19.82 -34.37
C TRP A 12 3.30 -19.61 -35.87
N ASP A 13 3.72 -20.54 -36.74
CA ASP A 13 3.45 -20.45 -38.15
C ASP A 13 1.95 -20.63 -38.48
N GLU A 14 1.24 -21.43 -37.71
CA GLU A 14 -0.17 -21.69 -37.85
C GLU A 14 -1.06 -20.50 -37.42
N LEU A 15 -0.62 -19.75 -36.39
CA LEU A 15 -1.24 -18.47 -36.01
C LEU A 15 -1.25 -17.45 -37.17
N ARG A 16 -0.29 -17.53 -38.11
CA ARG A 16 -0.23 -16.66 -39.25
C ARG A 16 -1.24 -16.97 -40.37
N LEU A 17 -1.71 -18.19 -40.48
CA LEU A 17 -2.56 -18.64 -41.60
C LEU A 17 -4.06 -18.29 -41.42
N HIS A 18 -4.59 -18.22 -40.18
CA HIS A 18 -6.00 -17.95 -39.90
C HIS A 18 -6.23 -16.69 -39.03
N LYS A 19 -5.59 -15.58 -39.43
CA LYS A 19 -5.39 -14.34 -38.66
C LYS A 19 -6.65 -13.81 -37.97
N MET A 20 -7.78 -13.65 -38.64
CA MET A 20 -8.94 -12.94 -38.08
C MET A 20 -9.69 -13.71 -37.00
N ARG A 21 -9.84 -15.01 -37.12
CA ARG A 21 -10.62 -15.84 -36.21
C ARG A 21 -9.83 -16.10 -34.92
N VAL A 22 -8.56 -16.39 -35.07
CA VAL A 22 -7.60 -16.56 -33.95
C VAL A 22 -7.41 -15.24 -33.22
N LEU A 23 -7.29 -14.13 -33.95
CA LEU A 23 -7.15 -12.81 -33.36
C LEU A 23 -8.34 -12.43 -32.47
N LEU A 24 -9.57 -12.72 -32.89
CA LEU A 24 -10.79 -12.47 -32.08
C LEU A 24 -10.79 -13.27 -30.75
N ALA A 25 -10.36 -14.56 -30.80
CA ALA A 25 -10.22 -15.34 -29.57
C ALA A 25 -9.14 -14.80 -28.65
N LEU A 26 -7.97 -14.43 -29.23
CA LEU A 26 -6.85 -13.88 -28.48
C LEU A 26 -7.19 -12.53 -27.86
N VAL A 27 -7.98 -11.69 -28.52
CA VAL A 27 -8.47 -10.42 -27.97
C VAL A 27 -9.32 -10.68 -26.71
N GLY A 28 -10.21 -11.69 -26.75
CA GLY A 28 -11.02 -12.06 -25.59
C GLY A 28 -10.16 -12.51 -24.38
N VAL A 29 -9.17 -13.36 -24.64
CA VAL A 29 -8.23 -13.81 -23.59
C VAL A 29 -7.35 -12.64 -23.11
N ALA A 30 -6.80 -11.83 -24.03
CA ALA A 30 -6.01 -10.67 -23.66
C ALA A 30 -6.80 -9.67 -22.80
N ALA A 31 -8.05 -9.38 -23.17
CA ALA A 31 -8.93 -8.51 -22.39
C ALA A 31 -9.21 -9.09 -21.00
N ALA A 32 -9.46 -10.40 -20.89
CA ALA A 32 -9.66 -11.06 -19.61
C ALA A 32 -8.42 -11.03 -18.72
N VAL A 33 -7.23 -11.28 -19.30
CA VAL A 33 -5.94 -11.17 -18.59
C VAL A 33 -5.65 -9.73 -18.20
N THR A 34 -5.95 -8.76 -19.08
CA THR A 34 -5.84 -7.33 -18.73
C THR A 34 -6.70 -7.01 -17.53
N ALA A 35 -7.96 -7.43 -17.54
CA ALA A 35 -8.88 -7.14 -16.45
C ALA A 35 -8.40 -7.75 -15.11
N ILE A 36 -8.05 -9.04 -15.08
CA ILE A 36 -7.60 -9.69 -13.84
C ILE A 36 -6.29 -9.08 -13.32
N THR A 37 -5.34 -8.81 -14.21
CA THR A 37 -4.05 -8.24 -13.84
C THR A 37 -4.22 -6.80 -13.35
N ALA A 38 -5.01 -5.98 -14.05
CA ALA A 38 -5.25 -4.59 -13.67
C ALA A 38 -6.01 -4.49 -12.34
N VAL A 39 -7.07 -5.29 -12.14
CA VAL A 39 -7.83 -5.30 -10.87
C VAL A 39 -6.96 -5.80 -9.72
N THR A 40 -6.20 -6.88 -9.93
CA THR A 40 -5.30 -7.41 -8.89
C THR A 40 -4.21 -6.39 -8.54
N ALA A 41 -3.63 -5.71 -9.53
CA ALA A 41 -2.64 -4.67 -9.31
C ALA A 41 -3.25 -3.47 -8.59
N ALA A 42 -4.42 -2.99 -9.03
CA ALA A 42 -5.11 -1.88 -8.40
C ALA A 42 -5.44 -2.16 -6.92
N VAL A 43 -5.97 -3.34 -6.60
CA VAL A 43 -6.26 -3.74 -5.21
C VAL A 43 -5.00 -3.77 -4.36
N GLN A 44 -3.89 -4.31 -4.88
CA GLN A 44 -2.62 -4.36 -4.14
C GLN A 44 -2.03 -2.96 -3.94
N MET A 45 -2.08 -2.10 -4.94
CA MET A 45 -1.61 -0.72 -4.83
C MET A 45 -2.48 0.10 -3.86
N LEU A 46 -3.80 -0.08 -3.90
CA LEU A 46 -4.73 0.53 -2.94
C LEU A 46 -4.43 0.07 -1.52
N ALA A 47 -4.29 -1.24 -1.30
CA ALA A 47 -3.95 -1.79 0.01
C ALA A 47 -2.62 -1.24 0.53
N GLN A 48 -1.60 -1.13 -0.34
CA GLN A 48 -0.32 -0.54 0.02
C GLN A 48 -0.45 0.95 0.35
N GLY A 49 -1.23 1.71 -0.43
CA GLY A 49 -1.50 3.12 -0.16
C GLY A 49 -2.23 3.35 1.16
N PHE A 50 -3.24 2.53 1.47
CA PHE A 50 -3.91 2.58 2.77
C PHE A 50 -2.98 2.21 3.93
N THR A 51 -2.11 1.19 3.75
CA THR A 51 -1.12 0.83 4.78
C THR A 51 -0.15 1.98 5.01
N GLU A 52 0.33 2.63 3.96
CA GLU A 52 1.23 3.78 4.07
C GLU A 52 0.55 4.97 4.77
N GLN A 53 -0.72 5.24 4.44
CA GLN A 53 -1.51 6.27 5.09
C GLN A 53 -1.73 5.93 6.57
N ASP A 54 -2.07 4.68 6.90
CA ASP A 54 -2.23 4.22 8.28
C ASP A 54 -0.91 4.34 9.08
N GLU A 55 0.23 3.97 8.48
CA GLU A 55 1.55 4.13 9.11
C GLU A 55 1.90 5.59 9.43
N ARG A 56 1.39 6.56 8.66
CA ARG A 56 1.60 7.99 8.94
C ARG A 56 0.77 8.50 10.12
N PHE A 57 -0.43 7.99 10.31
CA PHE A 57 -1.30 8.42 11.40
C PHE A 57 -1.07 7.61 12.67
N ASN A 58 -0.97 6.29 12.54
CA ASN A 58 -0.93 5.36 13.66
C ASN A 58 0.46 4.81 13.96
N GLY A 59 1.45 5.12 13.11
CA GLY A 59 2.79 4.57 13.19
C GLY A 59 2.95 3.25 12.43
N ARG A 60 4.20 2.85 12.23
CA ARG A 60 4.54 1.55 11.61
C ARG A 60 3.90 0.41 12.37
N GLN A 61 3.69 -0.72 11.67
CA GLN A 61 3.08 -1.89 12.27
C GLN A 61 3.76 -2.26 13.59
N VAL A 62 2.91 -2.55 14.58
CA VAL A 62 3.28 -2.84 15.97
C VAL A 62 3.83 -1.60 16.72
N THR A 63 3.22 -0.45 16.48
CA THR A 63 3.35 0.69 17.37
C THR A 63 2.29 0.56 18.47
N LEU A 64 2.76 0.44 19.72
CA LEU A 64 1.91 0.51 20.90
C LEU A 64 1.69 1.96 21.30
N SER A 65 0.47 2.33 21.63
CA SER A 65 0.09 3.62 22.21
C SER A 65 -0.19 3.42 23.69
N VAL A 66 0.58 4.06 24.53
CA VAL A 66 0.36 4.09 25.98
C VAL A 66 -0.37 5.38 26.31
N ASP A 67 -1.66 5.27 26.57
CA ASP A 67 -2.52 6.39 26.89
C ASP A 67 -2.79 6.36 28.41
N ALA A 68 -2.42 7.44 29.10
CA ALA A 68 -2.60 7.57 30.53
C ALA A 68 -3.51 8.77 30.82
N TRP A 69 -4.42 8.61 31.75
CA TRP A 69 -5.26 9.71 32.25
C TRP A 69 -5.42 9.61 33.78
N ALA A 70 -5.39 10.75 34.44
CA ALA A 70 -5.59 10.82 35.88
C ALA A 70 -7.07 10.66 36.25
N MET A 71 -7.35 9.94 37.31
CA MET A 71 -8.72 9.76 37.82
C MET A 71 -9.22 11.00 38.56
N SER A 72 -8.34 11.96 38.88
CA SER A 72 -8.64 13.22 39.56
C SER A 72 -7.96 14.38 38.81
N PRO A 73 -8.63 15.54 38.65
CA PRO A 73 -8.05 16.72 38.00
C PRO A 73 -6.75 17.21 38.67
N ASP A 74 -6.64 17.11 39.96
CA ASP A 74 -5.47 17.57 40.73
C ASP A 74 -4.19 16.77 40.39
N LEU A 75 -4.35 15.50 40.00
CA LEU A 75 -3.22 14.65 39.59
C LEU A 75 -2.80 14.89 38.15
N GLN A 76 -3.70 15.36 37.32
CA GLN A 76 -3.49 15.55 35.88
C GLN A 76 -2.55 16.73 35.58
N ALA A 77 -2.37 17.63 36.54
CA ALA A 77 -1.44 18.77 36.41
C ALA A 77 0.05 18.38 36.55
N ASP A 78 0.35 17.18 37.07
CA ASP A 78 1.74 16.73 37.25
C ASP A 78 2.20 15.86 36.06
N THR A 79 2.51 16.50 34.95
CA THR A 79 3.09 15.83 33.78
C THR A 79 4.51 15.32 34.02
N GLY A 80 5.23 15.85 34.99
CA GLY A 80 6.59 15.42 35.34
C GLY A 80 6.66 13.99 35.86
N ALA A 81 5.65 13.57 36.66
CA ALA A 81 5.56 12.20 37.13
C ALA A 81 5.29 11.22 35.94
N LEU A 82 4.46 11.64 35.01
CA LEU A 82 4.16 10.86 33.79
C LEU A 82 5.41 10.69 32.92
N ASP A 83 6.14 11.78 32.65
CA ASP A 83 7.38 11.75 31.87
C ASP A 83 8.44 10.86 32.53
N ALA A 84 8.59 10.92 33.85
CA ALA A 84 9.50 10.05 34.61
C ALA A 84 9.08 8.56 34.54
N ALA A 85 7.79 8.28 34.60
CA ALA A 85 7.27 6.92 34.45
C ALA A 85 7.56 6.36 33.06
N TYR A 86 7.32 7.16 32.02
CA TYR A 86 7.63 6.79 30.64
C TYR A 86 9.13 6.54 30.43
N ALA A 87 10.00 7.47 30.87
CA ALA A 87 11.44 7.32 30.77
C ALA A 87 11.94 6.03 31.47
N THR A 88 11.46 5.77 32.69
CA THR A 88 11.81 4.55 33.44
C THR A 88 11.39 3.29 32.72
N ALA A 89 10.22 3.30 32.11
CA ALA A 89 9.71 2.16 31.36
C ALA A 89 10.52 1.91 30.08
N LEU A 90 10.85 2.98 29.32
CA LEU A 90 11.68 2.90 28.11
C LEU A 90 13.05 2.30 28.43
N GLU A 91 13.71 2.80 29.49
CA GLU A 91 15.01 2.29 29.93
C GLU A 91 14.93 0.81 30.37
N ARG A 92 13.92 0.46 31.19
CA ARG A 92 13.73 -0.91 31.70
C ARG A 92 13.61 -1.94 30.59
N TYR A 93 12.89 -1.62 29.54
CA TYR A 93 12.62 -2.54 28.42
C TYR A 93 13.55 -2.36 27.24
N GLY A 94 14.52 -1.43 27.31
CA GLY A 94 15.48 -1.18 26.23
C GLY A 94 14.82 -0.77 24.92
N ILE A 95 13.75 0.05 25.02
CA ILE A 95 12.99 0.49 23.84
C ILE A 95 13.78 1.58 23.13
N THR A 96 14.10 1.36 21.87
CA THR A 96 14.95 2.26 21.06
C THR A 96 14.13 3.36 20.38
N TYR A 97 12.92 3.04 19.92
CA TYR A 97 12.08 3.98 19.19
C TYR A 97 10.82 4.31 20.00
N ALA A 98 10.78 5.54 20.49
CA ALA A 98 9.64 6.01 21.27
C ALA A 98 9.43 7.50 21.05
N SER A 99 8.20 7.96 21.17
CA SER A 99 7.87 9.38 21.13
C SER A 99 6.68 9.67 22.00
N ARG A 100 6.77 10.69 22.83
CA ARG A 100 5.59 11.35 23.37
C ARG A 100 4.85 12.02 22.24
N ASP A 101 3.54 12.00 22.27
CA ASP A 101 2.67 12.47 21.19
C ASP A 101 1.47 13.19 21.81
N MET A 102 1.34 14.46 21.56
CA MET A 102 0.27 15.30 22.09
C MET A 102 -0.19 16.30 21.04
N TYR A 103 -1.49 16.46 20.91
CA TYR A 103 -2.09 17.49 20.07
C TYR A 103 -2.52 18.68 20.93
N THR A 104 -2.14 19.87 20.52
CA THR A 104 -2.50 21.11 21.18
C THR A 104 -2.59 22.26 20.19
N GLN A 105 -2.98 23.43 20.66
CA GLN A 105 -2.94 24.67 19.87
C GLN A 105 -1.89 25.60 20.46
N VAL A 106 -0.93 25.99 19.63
CA VAL A 106 0.11 26.94 19.99
C VAL A 106 -0.08 28.22 19.18
N PRO A 107 -0.08 29.40 19.82
CA PRO A 107 -0.15 30.65 19.10
C PRO A 107 1.15 30.95 18.35
N PHE A 108 1.03 31.14 17.04
CA PHE A 108 2.13 31.61 16.17
C PHE A 108 1.79 32.97 15.58
N ARG A 109 2.81 33.81 15.39
CA ARG A 109 2.65 35.12 14.78
C ARG A 109 2.84 35.06 13.28
N PHE A 110 1.76 35.33 12.54
CA PHE A 110 1.75 35.50 11.10
C PHE A 110 1.70 37.00 10.73
N PRO A 111 1.88 37.36 9.45
CA PRO A 111 1.79 38.76 9.01
C PRO A 111 0.45 39.42 9.31
N ASP A 112 -0.63 38.64 9.33
CA ASP A 112 -2.00 39.07 9.63
C ASP A 112 -2.35 39.07 11.13
N GLY A 113 -1.46 38.61 11.99
CA GLY A 113 -1.67 38.57 13.45
C GLY A 113 -1.22 37.27 14.12
N THR A 114 -1.38 37.22 15.43
CA THR A 114 -1.15 36.00 16.22
C THR A 114 -2.42 35.17 16.25
N ARG A 115 -2.30 33.89 15.91
CA ARG A 115 -3.45 32.97 15.95
C ARG A 115 -3.04 31.57 16.44
N PRO A 116 -3.92 30.88 17.17
CA PRO A 116 -3.70 29.52 17.57
C PRO A 116 -3.61 28.63 16.33
N THR A 117 -2.61 27.77 16.30
CA THR A 117 -2.32 26.87 15.19
C THR A 117 -2.25 25.46 15.72
N GLU A 118 -2.83 24.53 14.98
CA GLU A 118 -2.77 23.11 15.31
C GLU A 118 -1.31 22.67 15.41
N THR A 119 -0.93 22.15 16.57
CA THR A 119 0.45 21.79 16.85
C THR A 119 0.52 20.41 17.46
N ARG A 120 1.34 19.58 16.86
CA ARG A 120 1.67 18.27 17.38
C ARG A 120 3.00 18.32 18.10
N VAL A 121 2.97 17.96 19.38
CA VAL A 121 4.14 17.99 20.28
C VAL A 121 4.72 16.59 20.35
N VAL A 122 5.98 16.43 19.98
CA VAL A 122 6.57 15.12 19.68
C VAL A 122 8.02 15.02 20.15
N ASP A 123 8.57 13.82 20.13
CA ASP A 123 10.00 13.57 20.21
C ASP A 123 10.58 13.24 18.80
N PRO A 124 11.91 13.31 18.59
CA PRO A 124 12.54 13.15 17.28
C PRO A 124 12.21 11.83 16.58
N ASP A 125 12.08 10.74 17.31
CA ASP A 125 11.84 9.40 16.78
C ASP A 125 10.52 9.27 16.02
N LEU A 126 9.53 10.14 16.28
CA LEU A 126 8.23 10.08 15.63
C LEU A 126 8.35 10.13 14.10
N GLY A 127 9.28 10.93 13.58
CA GLY A 127 9.52 11.03 12.14
C GLY A 127 9.84 9.67 11.50
N THR A 128 10.66 8.87 12.18
CA THR A 128 11.02 7.51 11.75
C THR A 128 9.85 6.54 11.96
N MET A 129 9.18 6.62 13.10
CA MET A 129 8.08 5.74 13.47
C MET A 129 6.85 5.91 12.55
N GLN A 130 6.57 7.13 12.13
CA GLN A 130 5.41 7.45 11.27
C GLN A 130 5.79 7.78 9.82
N ARG A 131 7.05 7.57 9.41
CA ARG A 131 7.51 7.86 8.05
C ARG A 131 7.14 9.27 7.60
N ILE A 132 7.28 10.25 8.50
CA ILE A 132 6.92 11.64 8.18
C ILE A 132 7.87 12.16 7.10
N GLY A 133 7.32 12.38 5.91
CA GLY A 133 8.07 12.94 4.79
C GLY A 133 8.28 14.44 4.97
N VAL A 134 9.48 14.90 4.65
CA VAL A 134 9.85 16.32 4.65
C VAL A 134 10.09 16.74 3.20
N ALA A 135 9.31 17.71 2.72
CA ALA A 135 9.44 18.22 1.36
C ALA A 135 10.66 19.14 1.20
N GLU A 136 10.99 19.93 2.23
CA GLU A 136 12.14 20.80 2.24
C GLU A 136 12.76 20.83 3.64
N GLY A 137 14.09 20.86 3.73
CA GLY A 137 14.80 20.87 5.00
C GLY A 137 14.97 19.48 5.61
N ARG A 138 14.73 19.33 6.90
CA ARG A 138 14.91 18.08 7.64
C ARG A 138 13.90 17.94 8.77
N TRP A 139 13.70 16.69 9.20
CA TRP A 139 13.02 16.37 10.46
C TRP A 139 13.92 16.68 11.68
N PHE A 140 13.35 16.63 12.86
CA PHE A 140 14.08 16.79 14.14
C PHE A 140 15.15 15.71 14.32
N THR A 141 16.19 16.10 15.03
CA THR A 141 17.30 15.25 15.47
C THR A 141 17.46 15.35 16.98
N GLU A 142 18.15 14.40 17.62
CA GLU A 142 18.47 14.46 19.04
C GLU A 142 19.19 15.76 19.44
N ALA A 143 20.07 16.27 18.57
CA ALA A 143 20.75 17.52 18.82
C ALA A 143 19.82 18.74 18.94
N ASP A 144 18.64 18.67 18.31
CA ASP A 144 17.65 19.75 18.39
C ASP A 144 16.99 19.83 19.77
N VAL A 145 16.87 18.72 20.49
CA VAL A 145 16.32 18.68 21.87
C VAL A 145 17.17 19.54 22.81
N GLU A 146 18.48 19.52 22.63
CA GLU A 146 19.43 20.23 23.46
C GLU A 146 19.57 21.74 23.10
N THR A 147 19.02 22.14 21.93
CA THR A 147 19.13 23.57 21.52
C THR A 147 18.34 24.48 22.43
N PHE A 148 18.91 25.67 22.73
CA PHE A 148 18.24 26.65 23.56
C PHE A 148 17.05 27.29 22.85
N ALA A 149 17.23 27.71 21.59
CA ALA A 149 16.17 28.27 20.76
C ALA A 149 15.31 27.15 20.18
N PRO A 150 13.95 27.26 20.23
CA PRO A 150 13.08 26.24 19.71
C PRO A 150 13.22 26.12 18.18
N VAL A 151 13.13 24.87 17.70
CA VAL A 151 13.02 24.56 16.28
C VAL A 151 11.65 23.98 15.99
N VAL A 152 11.12 24.25 14.82
CA VAL A 152 9.80 23.77 14.40
C VAL A 152 9.87 23.16 13.01
N VAL A 153 9.05 22.14 12.79
CA VAL A 153 8.74 21.62 11.45
C VAL A 153 7.28 21.99 11.16
N VAL A 154 7.02 22.53 9.98
CA VAL A 154 5.69 23.08 9.63
C VAL A 154 5.19 22.46 8.34
N ASN A 155 3.89 22.56 8.06
CA ASN A 155 3.37 22.15 6.76
C ASN A 155 3.49 23.29 5.72
N GLU A 156 3.32 22.98 4.44
CA GLU A 156 3.33 23.97 3.35
C GLU A 156 2.30 25.08 3.56
N ALA A 157 1.12 24.77 4.13
CA ALA A 157 0.09 25.79 4.40
C ALA A 157 0.53 26.82 5.44
N PHE A 158 1.40 26.43 6.36
CA PHE A 158 2.00 27.33 7.34
C PHE A 158 2.97 28.30 6.66
N LEU A 159 3.85 27.80 5.77
CA LEU A 159 4.74 28.69 4.99
C LEU A 159 3.96 29.66 4.08
N ASP A 160 2.92 29.16 3.41
CA ASP A 160 2.03 29.99 2.60
C ASP A 160 1.44 31.12 3.45
N SER A 161 1.02 30.82 4.68
CA SER A 161 0.44 31.78 5.63
C SER A 161 1.48 32.80 6.14
N LEU A 162 2.76 32.41 6.22
CA LEU A 162 3.86 33.30 6.53
C LEU A 162 4.28 34.18 5.35
N GLY A 163 3.83 33.87 4.13
CA GLY A 163 4.27 34.53 2.90
C GLY A 163 5.71 34.20 2.50
N VAL A 164 6.21 33.02 2.90
CA VAL A 164 7.59 32.56 2.63
C VAL A 164 7.53 31.41 1.64
N SER A 165 8.37 31.46 0.61
CA SER A 165 8.36 30.46 -0.48
C SER A 165 9.32 29.27 -0.27
N GLY A 166 9.98 29.15 0.90
CA GLY A 166 10.88 28.04 1.19
C GLY A 166 11.87 28.34 2.32
N LEU A 167 12.76 27.38 2.64
CA LEU A 167 13.69 27.45 3.75
C LEU A 167 15.03 28.13 3.44
N ALA A 168 15.28 28.53 2.20
CA ALA A 168 16.57 29.13 1.79
C ALA A 168 16.93 30.37 2.61
N SER A 169 15.95 31.15 3.06
CA SER A 169 16.10 32.33 3.90
C SER A 169 16.23 32.03 5.39
N ARG A 170 16.20 30.77 5.81
CA ARG A 170 16.11 30.31 7.21
C ARG A 170 15.00 31.07 7.97
N PRO A 171 13.73 30.87 7.55
CA PRO A 171 12.64 31.61 8.14
C PRO A 171 12.49 31.29 9.62
N THR A 172 12.06 32.29 10.36
CA THR A 172 11.77 32.19 11.79
C THR A 172 10.35 32.66 12.05
N VAL A 173 9.76 32.15 13.11
CA VAL A 173 8.41 32.52 13.54
C VAL A 173 8.39 32.75 15.05
N LEU A 174 7.59 33.69 15.52
CA LEU A 174 7.35 33.88 16.95
C LEU A 174 6.29 32.86 17.43
N LEU A 175 6.68 32.10 18.45
CA LEU A 175 5.86 31.10 19.14
C LEU A 175 5.46 31.67 20.52
N GLY A 176 4.18 31.60 20.86
CA GLY A 176 3.66 32.13 22.11
C GLY A 176 2.97 33.47 21.91
N ASP A 177 2.22 33.91 22.93
CA ASP A 177 1.48 35.17 22.94
C ASP A 177 2.03 36.18 23.96
N ALA A 178 2.05 35.86 25.24
CA ALA A 178 2.46 36.76 26.33
C ALA A 178 3.98 36.99 26.37
N SER A 179 4.76 35.95 26.09
CA SER A 179 6.21 35.95 26.04
C SER A 179 6.71 35.21 24.80
N PRO A 180 6.54 35.80 23.61
CA PRO A 180 6.87 35.11 22.38
C PRO A 180 8.35 34.81 22.24
N VAL A 181 8.68 33.59 21.83
CA VAL A 181 10.05 33.13 21.58
C VAL A 181 10.26 32.92 20.08
N LEU A 182 11.42 33.26 19.60
CA LEU A 182 11.78 33.10 18.19
C LEU A 182 12.13 31.64 17.92
N ALA A 183 11.31 30.95 17.14
CA ALA A 183 11.52 29.57 16.67
C ALA A 183 12.06 29.56 15.24
N THR A 184 12.99 28.67 14.95
CA THR A 184 13.53 28.47 13.59
C THR A 184 12.81 27.35 12.88
N ILE A 185 12.34 27.58 11.67
CA ILE A 185 11.74 26.55 10.83
C ILE A 185 12.86 25.73 10.18
N VAL A 186 12.95 24.43 10.53
CA VAL A 186 14.01 23.54 10.05
C VAL A 186 13.54 22.54 8.99
N GLY A 187 12.23 22.34 8.87
CA GLY A 187 11.66 21.45 7.88
C GLY A 187 10.25 21.81 7.51
N VAL A 188 9.82 21.35 6.33
CA VAL A 188 8.49 21.54 5.78
C VAL A 188 7.92 20.20 5.37
N THR A 189 6.76 19.84 5.90
CA THR A 189 6.01 18.67 5.47
C THR A 189 5.05 19.04 4.35
N PRO A 190 4.78 18.14 3.38
CA PRO A 190 3.75 18.39 2.38
C PRO A 190 2.37 18.43 3.04
N LYS A 191 1.41 19.11 2.41
CA LYS A 191 0.01 19.06 2.83
C LYS A 191 -0.52 17.64 2.75
N ALA A 192 -1.19 17.18 3.79
CA ALA A 192 -1.79 15.84 3.82
C ALA A 192 -3.02 15.74 2.90
N TRP A 193 -3.76 16.85 2.70
CA TRP A 193 -4.88 16.95 1.76
C TRP A 193 -5.04 18.38 1.24
N GLN A 194 -5.78 18.52 0.13
CA GLN A 194 -6.11 19.84 -0.41
C GLN A 194 -7.03 20.60 0.56
N GLY A 195 -6.59 21.80 0.97
CA GLY A 195 -7.33 22.63 1.93
C GLY A 195 -6.93 22.42 3.40
N GLU A 196 -5.87 21.66 3.67
CA GLU A 196 -5.27 21.59 4.99
C GLU A 196 -4.81 22.98 5.46
N GLY A 197 -5.19 23.33 6.70
CA GLY A 197 -4.77 24.56 7.35
C GLY A 197 -3.29 24.55 7.78
N PRO A 198 -2.76 25.68 8.29
CA PRO A 198 -1.44 25.73 8.88
C PRO A 198 -1.33 24.78 10.07
N SER A 199 -0.28 23.98 10.11
CA SER A 199 0.06 23.09 11.23
C SER A 199 1.55 23.05 11.48
N ALA A 200 1.94 22.70 12.72
CA ALA A 200 3.33 22.65 13.14
C ALA A 200 3.62 21.41 14.00
N TYR A 201 4.84 20.96 13.95
CA TYR A 201 5.42 20.02 14.91
C TYR A 201 6.43 20.79 15.79
N VAL A 202 6.42 20.51 17.08
CA VAL A 202 7.32 21.10 18.07
C VAL A 202 7.84 19.99 18.97
N LEU A 203 9.10 20.08 19.38
CA LEU A 203 9.68 19.14 20.34
C LEU A 203 9.09 19.33 21.74
N HIS A 204 8.77 18.21 22.40
CA HIS A 204 8.12 18.20 23.71
C HIS A 204 8.89 19.01 24.76
N ASP A 205 10.20 18.75 24.92
CA ASP A 205 11.01 19.40 25.93
C ASP A 205 11.26 20.89 25.62
N GLN A 206 11.25 21.27 24.33
CA GLN A 206 11.34 22.66 23.93
C GLN A 206 10.04 23.41 24.23
N LEU A 207 8.89 22.79 23.92
CA LEU A 207 7.60 23.43 24.24
C LEU A 207 7.45 23.63 25.74
N ALA A 208 7.71 22.61 26.54
CA ALA A 208 7.62 22.67 28.00
C ALA A 208 8.52 23.76 28.62
N ARG A 209 9.66 24.07 27.96
CA ARG A 209 10.58 25.14 28.41
C ARG A 209 10.05 26.54 28.11
N TRP A 210 9.37 26.73 27.00
CA TRP A 210 9.07 28.07 26.48
C TRP A 210 7.61 28.45 26.49
N TYR A 211 6.71 27.47 26.49
CA TYR A 211 5.28 27.71 26.40
C TYR A 211 4.50 26.62 27.11
N THR A 212 3.60 27.04 27.97
CA THR A 212 2.62 26.12 28.58
C THR A 212 1.30 26.31 27.85
N PRO A 213 0.79 25.29 27.14
CA PRO A 213 -0.49 25.38 26.45
C PRO A 213 -1.62 25.71 27.44
N ALA A 214 -2.58 26.53 27.00
CA ALA A 214 -3.79 26.78 27.78
C ALA A 214 -4.53 25.44 27.97
N GLU A 215 -5.01 25.20 29.18
CA GLU A 215 -5.82 24.02 29.47
C GLU A 215 -7.16 24.11 28.73
N PRO A 216 -7.53 23.10 27.93
CA PRO A 216 -8.85 23.04 27.33
C PRO A 216 -9.95 22.92 28.41
N GLU A 217 -11.19 23.29 28.08
CA GLU A 217 -12.35 23.18 29.00
C GLU A 217 -12.60 21.72 29.48
N TRP A 218 -12.13 20.72 28.70
CA TRP A 218 -12.27 19.29 29.06
C TRP A 218 -11.13 18.73 29.91
N GLY A 219 -10.21 19.60 30.38
CA GLY A 219 -9.08 19.23 31.24
C GLY A 219 -7.73 19.25 30.52
N PRO A 220 -6.64 19.14 31.28
CA PRO A 220 -5.28 19.20 30.72
C PRO A 220 -5.03 18.04 29.74
N THR A 221 -4.39 18.38 28.62
CA THR A 221 -3.96 17.41 27.64
C THR A 221 -2.63 16.82 28.09
N VAL A 222 -2.59 15.52 28.29
CA VAL A 222 -1.36 14.78 28.61
C VAL A 222 -0.82 14.04 27.39
N PRO A 223 0.51 13.91 27.26
CA PRO A 223 1.08 13.19 26.14
C PRO A 223 0.82 11.67 26.25
N SER A 224 0.43 11.04 25.17
CA SER A 224 0.53 9.60 25.02
C SER A 224 1.97 9.20 24.66
N LEU A 225 2.39 8.00 25.06
CA LEU A 225 3.67 7.45 24.62
C LEU A 225 3.46 6.46 23.48
N LYS A 226 4.05 6.75 22.34
CA LYS A 226 4.12 5.83 21.19
C LYS A 226 5.41 5.02 21.27
N VAL A 227 5.33 3.70 21.16
CA VAL A 227 6.50 2.81 21.21
C VAL A 227 6.47 1.86 20.03
N TRP A 228 7.52 1.83 19.24
CA TRP A 228 7.63 0.91 18.11
C TRP A 228 8.49 -0.28 18.53
N VAL A 229 7.89 -1.47 18.48
CA VAL A 229 8.49 -2.70 18.99
C VAL A 229 8.41 -3.84 17.96
N PRO A 230 9.29 -4.84 18.05
CA PRO A 230 9.18 -6.03 17.20
C PRO A 230 7.83 -6.75 17.42
N PRO A 231 7.22 -7.29 16.35
CA PRO A 231 5.92 -7.98 16.44
C PRO A 231 5.85 -9.09 17.48
N GLU A 232 6.95 -9.83 17.63
CA GLU A 232 7.05 -10.96 18.54
C GLU A 232 7.07 -10.54 20.02
N ALA A 233 7.50 -9.29 20.29
CA ALA A 233 7.62 -8.76 21.65
C ALA A 233 6.35 -8.05 22.15
N ALA A 234 5.50 -7.59 21.25
CA ALA A 234 4.40 -6.70 21.57
C ALA A 234 3.38 -7.31 22.56
N ASP A 235 2.99 -8.58 22.33
CA ASP A 235 1.97 -9.25 23.17
C ASP A 235 2.44 -9.47 24.60
N ASP A 236 3.74 -9.72 24.79
CA ASP A 236 4.35 -9.86 26.11
C ASP A 236 4.67 -8.52 26.76
N LEU A 237 5.03 -7.52 25.98
CA LEU A 237 5.46 -6.21 26.47
C LEU A 237 4.28 -5.35 26.89
N ALA A 238 3.20 -5.31 26.15
CA ALA A 238 2.05 -4.44 26.43
C ALA A 238 1.49 -4.60 27.86
N PRO A 239 1.19 -5.82 28.37
CA PRO A 239 0.70 -5.98 29.73
C PRO A 239 1.75 -5.66 30.81
N ARG A 240 3.04 -5.84 30.53
CA ARG A 240 4.12 -5.49 31.45
C ARG A 240 4.29 -3.96 31.53
N LEU A 241 4.33 -3.30 30.38
CA LEU A 241 4.43 -1.85 30.27
C LEU A 241 3.26 -1.16 30.97
N ARG A 242 2.03 -1.63 30.73
CA ARG A 242 0.84 -1.13 31.42
C ARG A 242 0.99 -1.23 32.95
N ARG A 243 1.37 -2.39 33.46
CA ARG A 243 1.51 -2.63 34.91
C ARG A 243 2.57 -1.72 35.52
N ASP A 244 3.72 -1.56 34.85
CA ASP A 244 4.83 -0.78 35.39
C ASP A 244 4.52 0.72 35.39
N VAL A 245 3.90 1.23 34.32
CA VAL A 245 3.46 2.63 34.27
C VAL A 245 2.37 2.91 35.29
N MET A 246 1.37 2.02 35.45
CA MET A 246 0.33 2.15 36.49
C MET A 246 0.92 2.09 37.91
N ALA A 247 1.93 1.27 38.14
CA ALA A 247 2.58 1.18 39.44
C ALA A 247 3.37 2.44 39.78
N ALA A 248 3.92 3.13 38.77
CA ALA A 248 4.64 4.39 38.95
C ALA A 248 3.70 5.60 39.12
N LEU A 249 2.44 5.49 38.73
CA LEU A 249 1.46 6.58 38.68
C LEU A 249 0.20 6.24 39.55
N PRO A 250 0.27 6.35 40.85
CA PRO A 250 -0.90 6.12 41.72
C PRO A 250 -2.04 7.08 41.39
N GLY A 251 -3.24 6.55 41.13
CA GLY A 251 -4.42 7.34 40.77
C GLY A 251 -4.55 7.66 39.29
N TRP A 252 -3.71 7.03 38.46
CA TRP A 252 -3.84 7.08 37.00
C TRP A 252 -4.36 5.75 36.43
N GLU A 253 -5.12 5.85 35.38
CA GLU A 253 -5.49 4.72 34.55
C GLU A 253 -4.60 4.71 33.32
N VAL A 254 -4.18 3.52 32.87
CA VAL A 254 -3.30 3.36 31.70
C VAL A 254 -3.92 2.33 30.77
N GLN A 255 -4.13 2.72 29.53
CA GLN A 255 -4.56 1.85 28.46
C GLN A 255 -3.42 1.71 27.44
N ILE A 256 -3.25 0.50 26.91
CA ILE A 256 -2.33 0.28 25.79
C ILE A 256 -3.15 -0.11 24.58
N GLY A 257 -3.08 0.72 23.57
CA GLY A 257 -3.58 0.46 22.24
C GLY A 257 -2.50 -0.19 21.37
N ASP A 258 -2.93 -0.94 20.36
CA ASP A 258 -2.08 -1.58 19.36
C ASP A 258 -2.65 -1.27 17.98
N ASN A 259 -1.79 -0.84 17.06
CA ASN A 259 -2.22 -0.50 15.70
C ASN A 259 -2.32 -1.71 14.76
N ARG A 260 -2.04 -2.95 15.21
CA ARG A 260 -2.17 -4.17 14.39
C ARG A 260 -3.60 -4.43 13.91
N THR A 261 -4.59 -4.03 14.70
CA THR A 261 -6.01 -4.25 14.42
C THR A 261 -6.68 -3.12 13.65
N THR A 262 -6.05 -1.94 13.56
CA THR A 262 -6.61 -0.76 12.90
C THR A 262 -6.49 -0.86 11.38
N GLY A 263 -5.55 -1.67 10.87
CA GLY A 263 -5.31 -1.91 9.45
C GLY A 263 -6.30 -2.89 8.84
N SER A 264 -7.29 -2.42 8.12
CA SER A 264 -7.87 -3.00 6.89
C SER A 264 -8.38 -4.46 6.86
N SER A 265 -8.34 -5.24 7.93
CA SER A 265 -8.53 -6.70 7.86
C SER A 265 -9.88 -7.19 7.29
N GLY A 266 -10.91 -6.36 7.22
CA GLY A 266 -12.21 -6.73 6.64
C GLY A 266 -12.40 -6.33 5.17
N LEU A 267 -11.95 -5.12 4.81
CA LEU A 267 -12.14 -4.58 3.46
C LEU A 267 -11.18 -5.23 2.45
N ASP A 268 -9.94 -5.52 2.84
CA ASP A 268 -8.95 -6.19 1.99
C ASP A 268 -9.37 -7.59 1.60
N GLY A 269 -9.96 -8.34 2.54
CA GLY A 269 -10.52 -9.66 2.26
C GLY A 269 -11.65 -9.60 1.24
N ALA A 270 -12.63 -8.71 1.44
CA ALA A 270 -13.77 -8.55 0.54
C ALA A 270 -13.33 -8.06 -0.85
N ALA A 271 -12.45 -7.06 -0.93
CA ALA A 271 -11.92 -6.54 -2.19
C ALA A 271 -11.15 -7.62 -2.98
N ARG A 272 -10.36 -8.46 -2.32
CA ARG A 272 -9.68 -9.61 -2.94
C ARG A 272 -10.65 -10.61 -3.53
N TRP A 273 -11.71 -10.98 -2.80
CA TRP A 273 -12.69 -11.92 -3.31
C TRP A 273 -13.49 -11.38 -4.50
N VAL A 274 -13.85 -10.09 -4.46
CA VAL A 274 -14.50 -9.42 -5.59
C VAL A 274 -13.55 -9.39 -6.80
N ALA A 275 -12.30 -9.01 -6.61
CA ALA A 275 -11.30 -8.99 -7.67
C ALA A 275 -11.10 -10.37 -8.33
N LEU A 276 -10.95 -11.41 -7.49
CA LEU A 276 -10.84 -12.79 -7.97
C LEU A 276 -12.10 -13.26 -8.69
N GLY A 277 -13.27 -12.91 -8.18
CA GLY A 277 -14.55 -13.28 -8.78
C GLY A 277 -14.75 -12.66 -10.17
N VAL A 278 -14.53 -11.36 -10.29
CA VAL A 278 -14.60 -10.63 -11.58
C VAL A 278 -13.56 -11.16 -12.56
N GLY A 279 -12.33 -11.38 -12.11
CA GLY A 279 -11.25 -11.91 -12.93
C GLY A 279 -11.53 -13.34 -13.40
N ALA A 280 -11.99 -14.23 -12.52
CA ALA A 280 -12.36 -15.60 -12.87
C ALA A 280 -13.52 -15.63 -13.87
N PHE A 281 -14.53 -14.78 -13.69
CA PHE A 281 -15.64 -14.67 -14.63
C PHE A 281 -15.20 -14.20 -16.02
N ALA A 282 -14.35 -13.18 -16.09
CA ALA A 282 -13.79 -12.69 -17.34
C ALA A 282 -12.96 -13.77 -18.06
N LEU A 283 -12.12 -14.50 -17.31
CA LEU A 283 -11.35 -15.62 -17.85
C LEU A 283 -12.23 -16.79 -18.31
N PHE A 284 -13.29 -17.08 -17.60
CA PHE A 284 -14.27 -18.10 -18.01
C PHE A 284 -14.91 -17.76 -19.36
N LEU A 285 -15.35 -16.50 -19.54
CA LEU A 285 -15.90 -16.05 -20.82
C LEU A 285 -14.86 -16.08 -21.95
N GLY A 286 -13.63 -15.61 -21.69
CA GLY A 286 -12.53 -15.69 -22.65
C GLY A 286 -12.17 -17.13 -23.03
N GLY A 287 -12.15 -18.04 -22.04
CA GLY A 287 -11.91 -19.47 -22.23
C GLY A 287 -13.00 -20.17 -23.04
N LEU A 288 -14.27 -19.84 -22.80
CA LEU A 288 -15.39 -20.36 -23.62
C LEU A 288 -15.27 -19.93 -25.09
N GLY A 289 -14.89 -18.68 -25.34
CA GLY A 289 -14.62 -18.17 -26.68
C GLY A 289 -13.51 -18.97 -27.37
N LEU A 290 -12.42 -19.24 -26.65
CA LEU A 290 -11.29 -20.03 -27.16
C LEU A 290 -11.71 -21.47 -27.46
N VAL A 291 -12.44 -22.15 -26.57
CA VAL A 291 -12.95 -23.52 -26.78
C VAL A 291 -13.80 -23.58 -28.04
N ASN A 292 -14.71 -22.64 -28.22
CA ASN A 292 -15.58 -22.61 -29.38
C ASN A 292 -14.80 -22.49 -30.69
N ILE A 293 -13.83 -21.58 -30.72
CA ILE A 293 -13.00 -21.38 -31.92
C ILE A 293 -12.07 -22.59 -32.17
N ALA A 294 -11.46 -23.14 -31.14
CA ALA A 294 -10.60 -24.32 -31.26
C ALA A 294 -11.35 -25.56 -31.73
N LEU A 295 -12.59 -25.78 -31.28
CA LEU A 295 -13.44 -26.87 -31.76
C LEU A 295 -13.80 -26.74 -33.26
N VAL A 296 -14.11 -25.52 -33.70
CA VAL A 296 -14.37 -25.24 -35.11
C VAL A 296 -13.09 -25.46 -35.96
N THR A 297 -11.95 -25.05 -35.45
CA THR A 297 -10.66 -25.25 -36.13
C THR A 297 -10.32 -26.73 -36.27
N VAL A 298 -10.48 -27.54 -35.20
CA VAL A 298 -10.26 -28.99 -35.28
C VAL A 298 -11.17 -29.64 -36.31
N ARG A 299 -12.45 -29.23 -36.43
CA ARG A 299 -13.38 -29.77 -37.47
C ARG A 299 -12.91 -29.46 -38.86
N HIS A 300 -12.32 -28.28 -39.11
CA HIS A 300 -11.77 -27.92 -40.45
C HIS A 300 -10.49 -28.66 -40.77
N ARG A 301 -9.74 -29.14 -39.75
CA ARG A 301 -8.48 -29.87 -39.90
C ARG A 301 -8.61 -31.39 -39.83
N ILE A 302 -9.82 -31.94 -39.84
CA ILE A 302 -10.06 -33.41 -39.75
C ILE A 302 -9.24 -34.15 -40.80
N ARG A 303 -9.19 -33.63 -42.05
CA ARG A 303 -8.41 -34.20 -43.16
C ARG A 303 -6.90 -34.20 -42.91
N GLU A 304 -6.36 -33.13 -42.42
CA GLU A 304 -4.95 -32.99 -42.07
C GLU A 304 -4.54 -33.93 -40.92
N ILE A 305 -5.34 -33.98 -39.87
CA ILE A 305 -5.17 -34.90 -38.74
C ILE A 305 -5.21 -36.36 -39.20
N GLY A 306 -6.15 -36.69 -40.10
CA GLY A 306 -6.23 -38.01 -40.69
C GLY A 306 -5.00 -38.41 -41.52
N ILE A 307 -4.48 -37.49 -42.32
CA ILE A 307 -3.26 -37.70 -43.10
C ILE A 307 -2.06 -37.90 -42.17
N ARG A 308 -1.85 -37.04 -41.16
CA ARG A 308 -0.78 -37.23 -40.17
C ARG A 308 -0.85 -38.57 -39.47
N ARG A 309 -2.05 -39.07 -39.22
CA ARG A 309 -2.30 -40.35 -38.59
C ARG A 309 -2.03 -41.56 -39.48
N SER A 310 -2.33 -41.44 -40.77
CA SER A 310 -1.98 -42.48 -41.78
C SER A 310 -0.49 -42.63 -41.97
N PHE A 311 0.29 -41.56 -41.76
CA PHE A 311 1.78 -41.56 -41.71
C PHE A 311 2.38 -41.98 -40.39
N GLY A 312 1.60 -42.50 -39.44
CA GLY A 312 2.08 -43.08 -38.17
C GLY A 312 2.17 -42.11 -36.99
N ALA A 313 1.54 -40.94 -37.07
CA ALA A 313 1.49 -40.05 -35.92
C ALA A 313 0.71 -40.68 -34.76
N THR A 314 1.33 -40.73 -33.60
CA THR A 314 0.67 -41.26 -32.38
C THR A 314 -0.41 -40.32 -31.85
N SER A 315 -1.47 -40.89 -31.25
CA SER A 315 -2.57 -40.10 -30.65
C SER A 315 -2.06 -39.06 -29.63
N GLY A 316 -1.03 -39.40 -28.86
CA GLY A 316 -0.40 -38.50 -27.91
C GLY A 316 0.26 -37.29 -28.58
N ARG A 317 0.93 -37.47 -29.75
CA ARG A 317 1.56 -36.38 -30.47
C ARG A 317 0.54 -35.38 -31.03
N ILE A 318 -0.60 -35.89 -31.51
CA ILE A 318 -1.73 -35.04 -31.95
C ILE A 318 -2.34 -34.28 -30.80
N PHE A 319 -2.59 -34.95 -29.68
CA PHE A 319 -3.12 -34.36 -28.46
C PHE A 319 -2.25 -33.19 -27.98
N PHE A 320 -0.96 -33.46 -27.77
CA PHE A 320 -0.02 -32.44 -27.30
C PHE A 320 0.16 -31.31 -28.30
N GLY A 321 0.12 -31.55 -29.61
CA GLY A 321 0.18 -30.51 -30.62
C GLY A 321 -0.97 -29.52 -30.49
N VAL A 322 -2.23 -30.01 -30.46
CA VAL A 322 -3.42 -29.18 -30.34
C VAL A 322 -3.48 -28.46 -28.97
N LEU A 323 -3.06 -29.14 -27.89
CA LEU A 323 -2.99 -28.55 -26.55
C LEU A 323 -1.98 -27.40 -26.53
N MET A 324 -0.76 -27.63 -27.03
CA MET A 324 0.30 -26.63 -27.03
C MET A 324 -0.03 -25.43 -27.93
N GLU A 325 -0.74 -25.63 -29.02
CA GLU A 325 -1.24 -24.54 -29.87
C GLU A 325 -2.11 -23.57 -29.03
N SER A 326 -3.04 -24.11 -28.24
CA SER A 326 -3.90 -23.32 -27.37
C SER A 326 -3.11 -22.61 -26.26
N VAL A 327 -2.16 -23.30 -25.63
CA VAL A 327 -1.32 -22.74 -24.57
C VAL A 327 -0.42 -21.61 -25.10
N VAL A 328 0.26 -21.83 -26.21
CA VAL A 328 1.13 -20.78 -26.80
C VAL A 328 0.32 -19.55 -27.20
N ALA A 329 -0.86 -19.76 -27.80
CA ALA A 329 -1.75 -18.67 -28.18
C ALA A 329 -2.18 -17.84 -26.96
N THR A 330 -2.58 -18.50 -25.85
CA THR A 330 -3.01 -17.81 -24.62
C THR A 330 -1.84 -17.16 -23.86
N VAL A 331 -0.64 -17.72 -23.90
CA VAL A 331 0.56 -17.08 -23.34
C VAL A 331 0.90 -15.78 -24.09
N VAL A 332 0.82 -15.78 -25.43
CA VAL A 332 1.03 -14.56 -26.22
C VAL A 332 -0.05 -13.53 -25.92
N ALA A 333 -1.33 -13.94 -25.89
CA ALA A 333 -2.43 -13.05 -25.51
C ALA A 333 -2.28 -12.54 -24.09
N GLY A 334 -1.81 -13.38 -23.16
CA GLY A 334 -1.52 -13.03 -21.78
C GLY A 334 -0.44 -11.96 -21.64
N LEU A 335 0.65 -12.10 -22.38
CA LEU A 335 1.71 -11.08 -22.42
C LEU A 335 1.18 -9.72 -22.90
N VAL A 336 0.40 -9.70 -23.97
CA VAL A 336 -0.28 -8.49 -24.44
C VAL A 336 -1.21 -7.93 -23.37
N GLY A 337 -2.00 -8.81 -22.72
CA GLY A 337 -2.90 -8.43 -21.64
C GLY A 337 -2.19 -7.80 -20.45
N VAL A 338 -1.05 -8.37 -20.02
CA VAL A 338 -0.23 -7.80 -18.94
C VAL A 338 0.32 -6.44 -19.32
N VAL A 339 0.85 -6.27 -20.55
CA VAL A 339 1.34 -4.97 -21.01
C VAL A 339 0.24 -3.91 -21.02
N LEU A 340 -0.95 -4.27 -21.49
CA LEU A 340 -2.12 -3.39 -21.45
C LEU A 340 -2.55 -3.05 -20.01
N ALA A 341 -2.53 -4.04 -19.11
CA ALA A 341 -2.85 -3.82 -17.69
C ALA A 341 -1.87 -2.83 -17.05
N VAL A 342 -0.57 -2.97 -17.30
CA VAL A 342 0.46 -2.02 -16.82
C VAL A 342 0.20 -0.62 -17.38
N ALA A 343 -0.13 -0.51 -18.67
CA ALA A 343 -0.43 0.77 -19.28
C ALA A 343 -1.69 1.42 -18.66
N VAL A 344 -2.75 0.65 -18.43
CA VAL A 344 -3.99 1.14 -17.80
C VAL A 344 -3.70 1.61 -16.38
N VAL A 345 -3.07 0.75 -15.55
CA VAL A 345 -2.84 1.05 -14.12
C VAL A 345 -1.93 2.26 -13.93
N LYS A 346 -0.87 2.40 -14.74
CA LYS A 346 0.03 3.58 -14.67
C LYS A 346 -0.62 4.89 -15.08
N ASN A 347 -1.72 4.86 -15.83
CA ASN A 347 -2.43 6.06 -16.25
C ASN A 347 -3.67 6.37 -15.36
N ILE A 348 -3.91 5.61 -14.30
CA ILE A 348 -4.95 5.96 -13.33
C ILE A 348 -4.44 7.16 -12.50
N PRO A 349 -5.19 8.26 -12.42
CA PRO A 349 -4.82 9.40 -11.58
C PRO A 349 -4.99 9.03 -10.11
N VAL A 350 -3.89 8.64 -9.46
CA VAL A 350 -3.88 8.14 -8.06
C VAL A 350 -4.28 9.27 -7.11
N ASP A 351 -3.91 10.50 -7.44
CA ASP A 351 -4.27 11.70 -6.67
C ASP A 351 -5.79 11.88 -6.52
N PHE A 352 -6.55 11.43 -7.50
CA PHE A 352 -8.02 11.46 -7.44
C PHE A 352 -8.58 10.42 -6.44
N LEU A 353 -7.90 9.28 -6.29
CA LEU A 353 -8.33 8.21 -5.39
C LEU A 353 -7.94 8.47 -3.93
N PHE A 354 -6.82 9.13 -3.69
CA PHE A 354 -6.24 9.32 -2.35
C PHE A 354 -6.17 10.79 -1.90
N GLY A 355 -6.74 11.73 -2.69
CA GLY A 355 -6.77 13.15 -2.32
C GLY A 355 -5.38 13.80 -2.19
N GLY A 356 -4.34 13.27 -2.83
CA GLY A 356 -2.97 13.78 -2.76
C GLY A 356 -2.16 13.26 -1.56
N GLY A 357 -2.71 12.37 -0.74
CA GLY A 357 -2.08 11.89 0.50
C GLY A 357 -0.97 10.83 0.36
N ILE A 358 -0.72 10.32 -0.86
CA ILE A 358 0.35 9.35 -1.09
C ILE A 358 1.60 10.08 -1.57
N GLN A 359 2.69 9.99 -0.81
CA GLN A 359 3.98 10.60 -1.18
C GLN A 359 4.74 9.74 -2.19
N ASP A 360 4.72 8.42 -2.02
CA ASP A 360 5.40 7.47 -2.88
C ASP A 360 4.38 6.64 -3.66
N MET A 361 4.34 6.81 -5.00
CA MET A 361 3.45 5.99 -5.84
C MET A 361 3.90 4.52 -5.77
N PRO A 362 3.04 3.60 -5.29
CA PRO A 362 3.40 2.20 -5.20
C PRO A 362 3.83 1.66 -6.57
N PRO A 363 4.95 0.93 -6.69
CA PRO A 363 5.35 0.33 -7.94
C PRO A 363 4.33 -0.73 -8.36
N PHE A 364 4.18 -0.92 -9.69
CA PHE A 364 3.30 -1.98 -10.21
C PHE A 364 3.71 -3.34 -9.63
N PRO A 365 2.81 -4.08 -8.99
CA PRO A 365 3.15 -5.33 -8.32
C PRO A 365 3.42 -6.45 -9.34
N VAL A 366 4.64 -6.98 -9.33
CA VAL A 366 5.05 -8.10 -10.21
C VAL A 366 4.17 -9.33 -9.99
N SER A 367 3.70 -9.54 -8.76
CA SER A 367 2.76 -10.63 -8.41
C SER A 367 1.49 -10.61 -9.25
N ALA A 368 0.93 -9.43 -9.57
CA ALA A 368 -0.26 -9.31 -10.42
C ALA A 368 0.03 -9.78 -11.87
N ALA A 369 1.21 -9.43 -12.41
CA ALA A 369 1.62 -9.90 -13.72
C ALA A 369 1.80 -11.43 -13.74
N VAL A 370 2.43 -11.99 -12.71
CA VAL A 370 2.60 -13.45 -12.58
C VAL A 370 1.26 -14.15 -12.49
N ILE A 371 0.32 -13.65 -11.67
CA ILE A 371 -1.04 -14.21 -11.57
C ILE A 371 -1.73 -14.18 -12.93
N GLY A 372 -1.69 -13.05 -13.66
CA GLY A 372 -2.26 -12.94 -14.99
C GLY A 372 -1.69 -13.97 -15.98
N MET A 373 -0.37 -14.17 -15.98
CA MET A 373 0.29 -15.15 -16.84
C MET A 373 -0.04 -16.60 -16.47
N VAL A 374 -0.10 -16.93 -15.17
CA VAL A 374 -0.50 -18.25 -14.69
C VAL A 374 -1.95 -18.54 -15.09
N CYS A 375 -2.84 -17.57 -14.92
CA CYS A 375 -4.21 -17.67 -15.34
C CYS A 375 -4.36 -17.85 -16.86
N ALA A 376 -3.63 -17.07 -17.67
CA ALA A 376 -3.62 -17.22 -19.14
C ALA A 376 -3.19 -18.63 -19.57
N THR A 377 -2.09 -19.13 -18.97
CA THR A 377 -1.57 -20.48 -19.26
C THR A 377 -2.56 -21.55 -18.82
N GLY A 378 -3.16 -21.41 -17.64
CA GLY A 378 -4.16 -22.34 -17.11
C GLY A 378 -5.42 -22.41 -17.99
N VAL A 379 -5.94 -21.24 -18.40
CA VAL A 379 -7.09 -21.18 -19.32
C VAL A 379 -6.74 -21.81 -20.68
N GLY A 380 -5.54 -21.54 -21.21
CA GLY A 380 -5.08 -22.16 -22.45
C GLY A 380 -5.01 -23.67 -22.37
N ALA A 381 -4.49 -24.20 -21.26
CA ALA A 381 -4.44 -25.63 -21.04
C ALA A 381 -5.86 -26.24 -20.91
N LEU A 382 -6.72 -25.66 -20.08
CA LEU A 382 -8.09 -26.16 -19.87
C LEU A 382 -8.95 -26.06 -21.14
N ALA A 383 -8.89 -24.92 -21.82
CA ALA A 383 -9.64 -24.70 -23.07
C ALA A 383 -9.11 -25.58 -24.22
N GLY A 384 -7.81 -25.89 -24.23
CA GLY A 384 -7.18 -26.76 -25.22
C GLY A 384 -7.48 -28.25 -25.00
N LEU A 385 -7.85 -28.68 -23.78
CA LEU A 385 -8.15 -30.10 -23.48
C LEU A 385 -9.32 -30.64 -24.33
N LEU A 386 -10.42 -29.90 -24.41
CA LEU A 386 -11.61 -30.32 -25.16
C LEU A 386 -11.30 -30.53 -26.66
N PRO A 387 -10.75 -29.57 -27.44
CA PRO A 387 -10.41 -29.76 -28.82
C PRO A 387 -9.32 -30.81 -29.01
N ALA A 388 -8.34 -30.94 -28.13
CA ALA A 388 -7.31 -31.96 -28.18
C ALA A 388 -7.89 -33.38 -28.04
N THR A 389 -8.84 -33.58 -27.15
CA THR A 389 -9.55 -34.89 -26.99
C THR A 389 -10.41 -35.21 -28.20
N VAL A 390 -11.08 -34.22 -28.80
CA VAL A 390 -11.86 -34.39 -30.04
C VAL A 390 -10.93 -34.74 -31.20
N ALA A 391 -9.78 -34.08 -31.34
CA ALA A 391 -8.82 -34.36 -32.40
C ALA A 391 -8.29 -35.81 -32.37
N VAL A 392 -8.07 -36.38 -31.19
CA VAL A 392 -7.63 -37.78 -31.03
C VAL A 392 -8.71 -38.79 -31.43
N ARG A 393 -9.97 -38.45 -31.33
CA ARG A 393 -11.09 -39.35 -31.67
C ARG A 393 -11.39 -39.42 -33.16
N VAL A 394 -10.79 -38.59 -33.99
CA VAL A 394 -10.97 -38.62 -35.47
C VAL A 394 -10.43 -39.93 -36.06
N LYS A 395 -11.30 -40.67 -36.73
CA LYS A 395 -10.91 -41.93 -37.41
C LYS A 395 -10.32 -41.62 -38.77
N VAL A 396 -9.30 -42.40 -39.19
CA VAL A 396 -8.64 -42.23 -40.51
C VAL A 396 -9.63 -42.38 -41.67
N ILE A 397 -10.64 -43.24 -41.52
CA ILE A 397 -11.71 -43.44 -42.50
C ILE A 397 -12.57 -42.19 -42.72
N ASP A 398 -12.83 -41.42 -41.67
CA ASP A 398 -13.65 -40.20 -41.75
C ASP A 398 -12.91 -39.09 -42.53
N ALA A 399 -11.55 -39.10 -42.50
CA ALA A 399 -10.72 -38.13 -43.21
C ALA A 399 -10.67 -38.36 -44.72
N ILE A 400 -10.97 -39.56 -45.20
CA ILE A 400 -10.99 -39.92 -46.65
C ILE A 400 -12.35 -39.66 -47.28
N ARG A 401 -13.42 -39.62 -46.48
CA ARG A 401 -14.81 -39.51 -46.93
C ARG A 401 -15.31 -38.06 -47.09
N TYR A 402 -14.56 -37.12 -46.58
CA TYR A 402 -14.73 -35.67 -46.74
C TYR A 402 -13.59 -35.09 -47.61
#